data_43eaa54fea5ff5a9e33d4764f83608e6
#
_entry.id   43eaa54fea5ff5a9e33d4764f83608e6
#
_cell.length_a   1.000
_cell.length_b   1.000
_cell.length_c   1.000
_cell.angle_alpha   90.00
_cell.angle_beta   90.00
_cell.angle_gamma   90.00
#
_symmetry.space_group_name_H-M   'P 1'
#
loop_
_entity.id
_entity.type
_entity.pdbx_description
1 polymer ?
#
loop_
_entity_poly.entity_id
_entity_poly.type
_entity_poly.pdbx_seq_one_letter_code
_entity_poly.pdbx_strand_id
1 'polypeptide(L)'
;DAGAKRCATLDDAKTRTLCRDAASRLRKHVPDPGQSKQAAALLTLAGLADAQAMNRSVMAVDGARRMSTFYGYYVLRARAMAGDHQGALDCIREYWGAMLDLGATSFWEDFDLDWTENAAPIDNLVPAGKKDIHGDFGNYCYKGLRHSLCHGWASGPTAWLAEHVLGIQVIEPGCRTIRVRPHLADLDWAQGTFPTPHGLVRVWHQKGPDGQIASMIDAPAGVRIVRE
;
A
#
# COMPACT_ATOMS: atom_id res chain seq x y z
N ASP A 1 -3.79 -17.51 8.65
CA ASP A 1 -2.32 -17.65 8.74
C ASP A 1 -1.67 -16.53 9.58
N ALA A 2 -2.00 -15.25 9.40
CA ALA A 2 -1.42 -14.13 10.17
C ALA A 2 -1.64 -14.29 11.69
N GLY A 3 -2.85 -14.67 12.11
CA GLY A 3 -3.17 -14.96 13.50
C GLY A 3 -2.29 -16.08 14.06
N ALA A 4 -2.10 -17.18 13.32
CA ALA A 4 -1.25 -18.28 13.74
C ALA A 4 0.23 -17.88 13.91
N LYS A 5 0.74 -16.99 13.04
CA LYS A 5 2.11 -16.44 13.17
C LYS A 5 2.24 -15.58 14.42
N ARG A 6 1.28 -14.71 14.71
CA ARG A 6 1.28 -13.88 15.93
C ARG A 6 1.20 -14.72 17.20
N CYS A 7 0.33 -15.74 17.22
CA CYS A 7 0.23 -16.66 18.36
C CYS A 7 1.53 -17.44 18.60
N ALA A 8 2.28 -17.75 17.53
CA ALA A 8 3.60 -18.36 17.69
C ALA A 8 4.60 -17.44 18.39
N THR A 9 4.57 -16.12 18.08
CA THR A 9 5.42 -15.11 18.74
C THR A 9 5.04 -14.90 20.20
N LEU A 10 3.75 -15.09 20.56
CA LEU A 10 3.21 -14.92 21.91
C LEU A 10 3.14 -16.22 22.70
N ASP A 11 3.65 -17.33 22.13
CA ASP A 11 3.60 -18.69 22.71
C ASP A 11 2.18 -19.18 23.06
N ASP A 12 1.16 -18.71 22.34
CA ASP A 12 -0.22 -19.17 22.48
C ASP A 12 -0.52 -20.33 21.52
N ALA A 13 -0.17 -21.54 21.96
CA ALA A 13 -0.34 -22.77 21.17
C ALA A 13 -1.81 -23.09 20.87
N LYS A 14 -2.73 -22.80 21.80
CA LYS A 14 -4.16 -23.08 21.65
C LYS A 14 -4.78 -22.21 20.55
N THR A 15 -4.62 -20.91 20.63
CA THR A 15 -5.15 -19.99 19.64
C THR A 15 -4.46 -20.16 18.30
N ARG A 16 -3.17 -20.51 18.28
CA ARG A 16 -2.44 -20.86 17.06
C ARG A 16 -3.09 -22.02 16.30
N THR A 17 -3.45 -23.08 17.02
CA THR A 17 -4.14 -24.25 16.43
C THR A 17 -5.50 -23.84 15.86
N LEU A 18 -6.32 -23.11 16.63
CA LEU A 18 -7.62 -22.60 16.15
C LEU A 18 -7.48 -21.76 14.86
N CYS A 19 -6.49 -20.89 14.80
CA CYS A 19 -6.21 -20.06 13.61
C CYS A 19 -5.80 -20.92 12.40
N ARG A 20 -4.99 -21.97 12.60
CA ARG A 20 -4.60 -22.88 11.51
C ARG A 20 -5.78 -23.69 10.98
N ASP A 21 -6.61 -24.23 11.87
CA ASP A 21 -7.79 -24.99 11.50
C ASP A 21 -8.80 -24.12 10.75
N ALA A 22 -9.02 -22.89 11.22
CA ALA A 22 -9.88 -21.93 10.52
C ALA A 22 -9.34 -21.60 9.13
N ALA A 23 -8.03 -21.31 9.00
CA ALA A 23 -7.40 -21.04 7.71
C ALA A 23 -7.53 -22.26 6.76
N SER A 24 -7.33 -23.47 7.28
CA SER A 24 -7.48 -24.71 6.49
C SER A 24 -8.92 -24.89 5.95
N ARG A 25 -9.93 -24.60 6.77
CA ARG A 25 -11.33 -24.64 6.31
C ARG A 25 -11.63 -23.58 5.25
N LEU A 26 -11.20 -22.34 5.48
CA LEU A 26 -11.43 -21.23 4.56
C LEU A 26 -10.78 -21.45 3.18
N ARG A 27 -9.60 -22.08 3.14
CA ARG A 27 -8.91 -22.42 1.88
C ARG A 27 -9.72 -23.34 0.95
N LYS A 28 -10.73 -24.02 1.46
CA LYS A 28 -11.63 -24.87 0.65
C LYS A 28 -12.73 -24.07 -0.07
N HIS A 29 -12.87 -22.79 0.24
CA HIS A 29 -13.92 -21.91 -0.27
C HIS A 29 -13.32 -20.62 -0.81
N VAL A 30 -12.41 -20.75 -1.78
CA VAL A 30 -11.77 -19.60 -2.44
C VAL A 30 -12.74 -19.04 -3.49
N PRO A 31 -13.20 -17.79 -3.35
CA PRO A 31 -14.08 -17.20 -4.35
C PRO A 31 -13.30 -16.81 -5.62
N ASP A 32 -13.99 -16.72 -6.73
CA ASP A 32 -13.48 -16.06 -7.92
C ASP A 32 -13.46 -14.55 -7.68
N PRO A 33 -12.31 -13.87 -7.84
CA PRO A 33 -12.23 -12.41 -7.67
C PRO A 33 -12.95 -11.63 -8.78
N GLY A 34 -13.29 -12.26 -9.91
CA GLY A 34 -13.80 -11.59 -11.09
C GLY A 34 -12.86 -10.45 -11.53
N GLN A 35 -13.41 -9.26 -11.72
CA GLN A 35 -12.63 -8.05 -12.07
C GLN A 35 -12.31 -7.16 -10.85
N SER A 36 -12.54 -7.64 -9.62
CA SER A 36 -12.26 -6.88 -8.41
C SER A 36 -10.76 -6.93 -8.07
N LYS A 37 -10.08 -5.80 -8.23
CA LYS A 37 -8.67 -5.65 -7.83
C LYS A 37 -8.47 -5.92 -6.34
N GLN A 38 -9.43 -5.50 -5.51
CA GLN A 38 -9.41 -5.69 -4.06
C GLN A 38 -9.47 -7.19 -3.70
N ALA A 39 -10.40 -7.93 -4.32
CA ALA A 39 -10.53 -9.36 -4.10
C ALA A 39 -9.28 -10.12 -4.60
N ALA A 40 -8.78 -9.80 -5.80
CA ALA A 40 -7.57 -10.39 -6.36
C ALA A 40 -6.35 -10.13 -5.46
N ALA A 41 -6.20 -8.90 -4.95
CA ALA A 41 -5.11 -8.55 -4.02
C ALA A 41 -5.18 -9.34 -2.72
N LEU A 42 -6.36 -9.44 -2.10
CA LEU A 42 -6.53 -10.20 -0.86
C LEU A 42 -6.27 -11.70 -1.04
N LEU A 43 -6.71 -12.29 -2.14
CA LEU A 43 -6.42 -13.69 -2.48
C LEU A 43 -4.92 -13.92 -2.69
N THR A 44 -4.26 -13.01 -3.38
CA THR A 44 -2.79 -13.03 -3.59
C THR A 44 -2.05 -12.96 -2.25
N LEU A 45 -2.38 -11.98 -1.41
CA LEU A 45 -1.74 -11.79 -0.09
C LEU A 45 -2.01 -12.93 0.88
N ALA A 46 -3.15 -13.60 0.73
CA ALA A 46 -3.49 -14.80 1.50
C ALA A 46 -2.76 -16.07 0.98
N GLY A 47 -2.05 -16.01 -0.14
CA GLY A 47 -1.42 -17.16 -0.79
C GLY A 47 -2.43 -18.15 -1.36
N LEU A 48 -3.58 -17.65 -1.81
CA LEU A 48 -4.68 -18.44 -2.41
C LEU A 48 -4.74 -18.31 -3.93
N ALA A 49 -3.99 -17.36 -4.49
CA ALA A 49 -3.88 -17.15 -5.92
C ALA A 49 -2.42 -16.82 -6.30
N ASP A 50 -2.04 -17.14 -7.52
CA ASP A 50 -0.73 -16.78 -8.05
C ASP A 50 -0.61 -15.27 -8.27
N ALA A 51 0.42 -14.66 -7.70
CA ALA A 51 0.59 -13.22 -7.69
C ALA A 51 0.76 -12.64 -9.10
N GLN A 52 1.57 -13.29 -9.94
CA GLN A 52 1.83 -12.80 -11.29
C GLN A 52 0.61 -12.95 -12.20
N ALA A 53 -0.12 -14.06 -12.08
CA ALA A 53 -1.34 -14.27 -12.84
C ALA A 53 -2.40 -13.23 -12.45
N MET A 54 -2.66 -13.02 -11.15
CA MET A 54 -3.62 -12.03 -10.66
C MET A 54 -3.21 -10.60 -11.04
N ASN A 55 -1.92 -10.30 -11.02
CA ASN A 55 -1.44 -8.99 -11.46
C ASN A 55 -1.78 -8.75 -12.94
N ARG A 56 -1.38 -9.68 -13.81
CA ARG A 56 -1.62 -9.53 -15.26
C ARG A 56 -3.09 -9.50 -15.65
N SER A 57 -3.93 -10.31 -15.01
CA SER A 57 -5.32 -10.47 -15.43
C SER A 57 -6.31 -9.52 -14.77
N VAL A 58 -5.97 -8.96 -13.59
CA VAL A 58 -6.91 -8.14 -12.81
C VAL A 58 -6.26 -6.86 -12.28
N MET A 59 -5.16 -6.96 -11.47
CA MET A 59 -4.68 -5.82 -10.70
C MET A 59 -4.01 -4.74 -11.55
N ALA A 60 -3.29 -5.13 -12.62
CA ALA A 60 -2.63 -4.18 -13.53
C ALA A 60 -3.56 -3.64 -14.63
N VAL A 61 -4.72 -4.27 -14.83
CA VAL A 61 -5.66 -3.85 -15.89
C VAL A 61 -6.22 -2.47 -15.57
N ASP A 62 -6.19 -1.57 -16.55
CA ASP A 62 -6.67 -0.17 -16.46
C ASP A 62 -5.97 0.67 -15.36
N GLY A 63 -4.68 0.42 -15.09
CA GLY A 63 -3.88 1.25 -14.18
C GLY A 63 -4.47 1.32 -12.76
N ALA A 64 -4.66 2.53 -12.25
CA ALA A 64 -5.24 2.78 -10.93
C ALA A 64 -6.78 2.84 -10.91
N ARG A 65 -7.44 2.73 -12.06
CA ARG A 65 -8.91 2.72 -12.10
C ARG A 65 -9.49 1.56 -11.31
N ARG A 66 -10.64 1.75 -10.71
CA ARG A 66 -11.33 0.79 -9.85
C ARG A 66 -10.56 0.40 -8.58
N MET A 67 -9.57 1.19 -8.17
CA MET A 67 -8.98 1.13 -6.84
C MET A 67 -9.92 1.77 -5.82
N SER A 68 -9.64 1.58 -4.55
CA SER A 68 -10.26 2.33 -3.46
C SER A 68 -9.17 2.76 -2.47
N THR A 69 -9.44 3.78 -1.71
CA THR A 69 -8.47 4.38 -0.79
C THR A 69 -7.95 3.38 0.24
N PHE A 70 -8.85 2.62 0.86
CA PHE A 70 -8.49 1.62 1.87
C PHE A 70 -7.83 0.38 1.27
N TYR A 71 -8.48 -0.26 0.30
CA TYR A 71 -7.94 -1.48 -0.31
C TYR A 71 -6.78 -1.22 -1.27
N GLY A 72 -6.56 0.01 -1.68
CA GLY A 72 -5.43 0.40 -2.52
C GLY A 72 -4.09 -0.04 -1.96
N TYR A 73 -3.89 0.06 -0.64
CA TYR A 73 -2.70 -0.46 0.02
C TYR A 73 -2.47 -1.97 -0.23
N TYR A 74 -3.52 -2.76 -0.14
CA TYR A 74 -3.42 -4.21 -0.39
C TYR A 74 -3.15 -4.52 -1.85
N VAL A 75 -3.72 -3.74 -2.77
CA VAL A 75 -3.43 -3.85 -4.21
C VAL A 75 -1.96 -3.54 -4.50
N LEU A 76 -1.43 -2.44 -3.95
CA LEU A 76 -0.01 -2.08 -4.09
C LEU A 76 0.91 -3.19 -3.57
N ARG A 77 0.60 -3.78 -2.41
CA ARG A 77 1.38 -4.88 -1.83
C ARG A 77 1.33 -6.14 -2.68
N ALA A 78 0.16 -6.50 -3.20
CA ALA A 78 0.01 -7.67 -4.05
C ALA A 78 0.73 -7.49 -5.40
N ARG A 79 0.75 -6.28 -5.96
CA ARG A 79 1.56 -5.94 -7.15
C ARG A 79 3.06 -6.10 -6.85
N ALA A 80 3.53 -5.61 -5.71
CA ALA A 80 4.91 -5.80 -5.29
C ALA A 80 5.27 -7.29 -5.12
N MET A 81 4.37 -8.12 -4.57
CA MET A 81 4.55 -9.59 -4.54
C MET A 81 4.68 -10.22 -5.93
N ALA A 82 4.04 -9.64 -6.93
CA ALA A 82 4.17 -10.05 -8.33
C ALA A 82 5.45 -9.52 -9.01
N GLY A 83 6.27 -8.70 -8.31
CA GLY A 83 7.45 -8.03 -8.86
C GLY A 83 7.13 -6.74 -9.60
N ASP A 84 5.89 -6.29 -9.62
CA ASP A 84 5.41 -5.10 -10.35
C ASP A 84 5.52 -3.84 -9.50
N HIS A 85 6.75 -3.46 -9.13
CA HIS A 85 7.01 -2.26 -8.33
C HIS A 85 6.77 -0.97 -9.13
N GLN A 86 7.10 -0.97 -10.43
CA GLN A 86 6.84 0.19 -11.29
C GLN A 86 5.35 0.47 -11.39
N GLY A 87 4.55 -0.52 -11.75
CA GLY A 87 3.12 -0.32 -11.88
C GLY A 87 2.43 0.04 -10.54
N ALA A 88 2.98 -0.39 -9.41
CA ALA A 88 2.50 0.06 -8.10
C ALA A 88 2.83 1.54 -7.85
N LEU A 89 4.03 2.02 -8.22
CA LEU A 89 4.38 3.45 -8.18
C LEU A 89 3.49 4.29 -9.10
N ASP A 90 3.23 3.80 -10.31
CA ASP A 90 2.35 4.47 -11.27
C ASP A 90 0.93 4.61 -10.71
N CYS A 91 0.41 3.56 -10.03
CA CYS A 91 -0.86 3.67 -9.32
C CYS A 91 -0.85 4.74 -8.22
N ILE A 92 0.26 4.87 -7.47
CA ILE A 92 0.36 5.92 -6.45
C ILE A 92 0.32 7.30 -7.09
N ARG A 93 1.08 7.50 -8.18
CA ARG A 93 1.09 8.77 -8.92
C ARG A 93 -0.27 9.12 -9.50
N GLU A 94 -0.94 8.14 -10.12
CA GLU A 94 -2.22 8.35 -10.76
C GLU A 94 -3.33 8.59 -9.73
N TYR A 95 -3.49 7.71 -8.74
CA TYR A 95 -4.64 7.72 -7.84
C TYR A 95 -4.51 8.77 -6.73
N TRP A 96 -3.42 8.71 -5.95
CA TRP A 96 -3.19 9.70 -4.89
C TRP A 96 -2.66 11.03 -5.42
N GLY A 97 -1.96 11.02 -6.57
CA GLY A 97 -1.58 12.24 -7.28
C GLY A 97 -2.79 13.05 -7.71
N ALA A 98 -3.84 12.40 -8.24
CA ALA A 98 -5.07 13.07 -8.60
C ALA A 98 -5.78 13.74 -7.40
N MET A 99 -5.66 13.21 -6.18
CA MET A 99 -6.12 13.92 -4.98
C MET A 99 -5.32 15.21 -4.76
N LEU A 100 -3.98 15.17 -4.95
CA LEU A 100 -3.11 16.35 -4.81
C LEU A 100 -3.47 17.41 -5.86
N ASP A 101 -3.73 17.01 -7.11
CA ASP A 101 -4.13 17.91 -8.20
C ASP A 101 -5.48 18.59 -7.90
N LEU A 102 -6.33 17.96 -7.10
CA LEU A 102 -7.58 18.51 -6.59
C LEU A 102 -7.44 19.27 -5.26
N GLY A 103 -6.20 19.56 -4.82
CA GLY A 103 -5.92 20.37 -3.64
C GLY A 103 -5.85 19.60 -2.33
N ALA A 104 -5.70 18.26 -2.34
CA ALA A 104 -5.59 17.48 -1.11
C ALA A 104 -4.34 17.85 -0.31
N THR A 105 -4.53 18.13 0.96
CA THR A 105 -3.45 18.31 1.96
C THR A 105 -3.35 17.13 2.92
N SER A 106 -4.26 16.18 2.81
CA SER A 106 -4.38 14.98 3.61
C SER A 106 -4.99 13.86 2.77
N PHE A 107 -4.96 12.62 3.27
CA PHE A 107 -5.58 11.48 2.62
C PHE A 107 -7.11 11.52 2.77
N TRP A 108 -7.82 11.33 1.65
CA TRP A 108 -9.29 11.35 1.63
C TRP A 108 -9.88 9.98 1.95
N GLU A 109 -11.04 9.96 2.59
CA GLU A 109 -11.77 8.75 2.99
C GLU A 109 -12.08 7.85 1.80
N ASP A 110 -12.57 8.45 0.73
CA ASP A 110 -12.96 7.78 -0.50
C ASP A 110 -12.54 8.62 -1.71
N PHE A 111 -12.30 7.96 -2.83
CA PHE A 111 -11.92 8.60 -4.07
C PHE A 111 -12.08 7.64 -5.24
N ASP A 112 -12.48 8.17 -6.38
CA ASP A 112 -12.46 7.49 -7.66
C ASP A 112 -11.89 8.42 -8.73
N LEU A 113 -11.05 7.90 -9.62
CA LEU A 113 -10.47 8.69 -10.71
C LEU A 113 -11.53 9.31 -11.63
N ASP A 114 -12.68 8.66 -11.77
CA ASP A 114 -13.77 9.20 -12.58
C ASP A 114 -14.39 10.48 -11.98
N TRP A 115 -14.16 10.73 -10.68
CA TRP A 115 -14.60 11.97 -10.03
C TRP A 115 -13.81 13.19 -10.47
N THR A 116 -12.60 13.01 -11.00
CA THR A 116 -11.76 14.12 -11.48
C THR A 116 -12.40 14.83 -12.67
N GLU A 117 -13.28 14.14 -13.39
CA GLU A 117 -13.98 14.74 -14.52
C GLU A 117 -14.89 15.87 -14.05
N ASN A 118 -14.55 17.08 -14.48
CA ASN A 118 -15.26 18.31 -14.16
C ASN A 118 -15.33 18.67 -12.65
N ALA A 119 -14.44 18.12 -11.80
CA ALA A 119 -14.33 18.52 -10.42
C ALA A 119 -13.64 19.88 -10.25
N ALA A 120 -14.00 20.61 -9.20
CA ALA A 120 -13.26 21.76 -8.72
C ALA A 120 -12.26 21.34 -7.65
N PRO A 121 -11.08 21.98 -7.55
CA PRO A 121 -10.18 21.81 -6.41
C PRO A 121 -10.86 22.21 -5.10
N ILE A 122 -10.50 21.53 -4.02
CA ILE A 122 -11.14 21.73 -2.68
C ILE A 122 -10.75 23.06 -2.00
N ASP A 123 -9.70 23.71 -2.46
CA ASP A 123 -9.18 24.99 -1.95
C ASP A 123 -9.85 26.20 -2.58
N ASN A 124 -10.78 26.02 -3.51
CA ASN A 124 -11.51 27.06 -4.18
C ASN A 124 -13.01 26.95 -3.94
N LEU A 125 -13.72 28.10 -4.01
CA LEU A 125 -15.17 28.09 -4.14
C LEU A 125 -15.53 27.38 -5.45
N VAL A 126 -16.48 26.45 -5.41
CA VAL A 126 -16.87 25.65 -6.56
C VAL A 126 -17.49 26.55 -7.64
N PRO A 127 -16.87 26.68 -8.83
CA PRO A 127 -17.42 27.49 -9.90
C PRO A 127 -18.73 26.90 -10.44
N ALA A 128 -19.57 27.75 -11.02
CA ALA A 128 -20.78 27.28 -11.68
C ALA A 128 -20.47 26.22 -12.76
N GLY A 129 -21.20 25.10 -12.74
CA GLY A 129 -21.02 23.98 -13.65
C GLY A 129 -19.88 23.01 -13.30
N LYS A 130 -19.14 23.25 -12.22
CA LYS A 130 -18.17 22.30 -11.67
C LYS A 130 -18.79 21.47 -10.55
N LYS A 131 -18.21 20.29 -10.29
CA LYS A 131 -18.59 19.42 -9.19
C LYS A 131 -17.76 19.71 -7.95
N ASP A 132 -18.39 19.60 -6.80
CA ASP A 132 -17.74 19.68 -5.49
C ASP A 132 -17.27 18.29 -5.07
N ILE A 133 -15.97 18.09 -4.99
CA ILE A 133 -15.38 16.81 -4.62
C ILE A 133 -15.82 16.35 -3.21
N HIS A 134 -16.12 17.30 -2.32
CA HIS A 134 -16.54 17.01 -0.95
C HIS A 134 -18.05 16.76 -0.86
N GLY A 135 -18.87 17.50 -1.62
CA GLY A 135 -20.33 17.49 -1.52
C GLY A 135 -21.03 16.54 -2.47
N ASP A 136 -20.49 16.33 -3.67
CA ASP A 136 -21.15 15.59 -4.75
C ASP A 136 -20.77 14.10 -4.79
N PHE A 137 -19.71 13.70 -4.11
CA PHE A 137 -19.16 12.33 -4.14
C PHE A 137 -19.12 11.68 -2.76
N GLY A 138 -18.75 10.40 -2.70
CA GLY A 138 -18.72 9.64 -1.44
C GLY A 138 -20.11 9.29 -0.91
N ASN A 139 -21.00 8.85 -1.77
CA ASN A 139 -22.45 8.76 -1.50
C ASN A 139 -22.93 7.44 -0.89
N TYR A 140 -22.10 6.45 -0.67
CA TYR A 140 -22.54 5.13 -0.21
C TYR A 140 -22.94 5.09 1.26
N CYS A 141 -22.43 5.96 2.12
CA CYS A 141 -22.83 6.08 3.53
C CYS A 141 -23.22 7.49 3.95
N TYR A 142 -22.97 8.49 3.12
CA TYR A 142 -23.09 9.89 3.51
C TYR A 142 -23.87 10.70 2.47
N LYS A 143 -24.49 11.77 2.95
CA LYS A 143 -25.17 12.75 2.10
C LYS A 143 -24.59 14.14 2.38
N GLY A 144 -24.34 14.90 1.34
CA GLY A 144 -23.79 16.24 1.44
C GLY A 144 -22.34 16.23 1.97
N LEU A 145 -21.94 17.28 2.64
CA LEU A 145 -20.56 17.51 3.12
C LEU A 145 -20.09 16.54 4.22
N ARG A 146 -20.11 15.25 3.94
CA ARG A 146 -19.71 14.20 4.93
C ARG A 146 -18.53 13.37 4.49
N HIS A 147 -18.08 13.52 3.26
CA HIS A 147 -16.87 12.87 2.79
C HIS A 147 -15.67 13.43 3.58
N SER A 148 -14.98 12.58 4.34
CA SER A 148 -13.84 13.02 5.13
C SER A 148 -12.63 13.27 4.22
N LEU A 149 -12.10 14.49 4.28
CA LEU A 149 -10.88 14.87 3.59
C LEU A 149 -9.62 14.67 4.44
N CYS A 150 -9.74 14.02 5.60
CA CYS A 150 -8.63 13.63 6.48
C CYS A 150 -8.91 12.26 7.10
N HIS A 151 -8.56 11.18 6.36
CA HIS A 151 -8.91 9.81 6.73
C HIS A 151 -7.71 8.87 6.63
N GLY A 152 -7.22 8.43 7.79
CA GLY A 152 -5.98 7.67 7.91
C GLY A 152 -5.96 6.32 7.16
N TRP A 153 -7.11 5.69 6.90
CA TRP A 153 -7.13 4.42 6.17
C TRP A 153 -6.63 4.50 4.72
N ALA A 154 -6.62 5.72 4.16
CA ALA A 154 -6.13 5.97 2.80
C ALA A 154 -4.62 6.21 2.71
N SER A 155 -3.90 6.25 3.86
CA SER A 155 -2.47 6.57 3.93
C SER A 155 -1.53 5.41 3.55
N GLY A 156 -2.06 4.34 3.00
CA GLY A 156 -1.33 3.15 2.59
C GLY A 156 -0.07 3.39 1.73
N PRO A 157 -0.04 4.37 0.81
CA PRO A 157 1.16 4.67 0.03
C PRO A 157 2.38 4.99 0.87
N THR A 158 2.22 5.69 2.00
CA THR A 158 3.35 6.02 2.90
C THR A 158 4.03 4.76 3.44
N ALA A 159 3.25 3.79 3.89
CA ALA A 159 3.78 2.50 4.36
C ALA A 159 4.39 1.70 3.20
N TRP A 160 3.73 1.67 2.04
CA TRP A 160 4.23 0.95 0.87
C TRP A 160 5.57 1.51 0.36
N LEU A 161 5.72 2.83 0.32
CA LEU A 161 6.98 3.49 -0.06
C LEU A 161 8.12 3.13 0.91
N ALA A 162 7.84 3.08 2.21
CA ALA A 162 8.82 2.64 3.20
C ALA A 162 9.19 1.15 3.04
N GLU A 163 8.20 0.28 2.83
CA GLU A 163 8.39 -1.17 2.71
C GLU A 163 9.11 -1.57 1.42
N HIS A 164 8.85 -0.87 0.30
CA HIS A 164 9.28 -1.31 -1.03
C HIS A 164 10.29 -0.35 -1.68
N VAL A 165 10.05 0.97 -1.67
CA VAL A 165 11.00 1.91 -2.29
C VAL A 165 12.24 2.08 -1.41
N LEU A 166 12.04 2.38 -0.11
CA LEU A 166 13.15 2.35 0.85
C LEU A 166 13.57 0.91 1.21
N GLY A 167 12.73 -0.06 0.93
CA GLY A 167 13.01 -1.48 1.12
C GLY A 167 13.10 -1.93 2.57
N ILE A 168 12.53 -1.18 3.52
CA ILE A 168 12.67 -1.43 4.96
C ILE A 168 11.65 -2.47 5.41
N GLN A 169 12.12 -3.65 5.77
CA GLN A 169 11.30 -4.78 6.20
C GLN A 169 11.73 -5.27 7.58
N VAL A 170 10.81 -5.24 8.54
CA VAL A 170 11.07 -5.78 9.88
C VAL A 170 11.02 -7.30 9.84
N ILE A 171 12.15 -7.96 10.14
CA ILE A 171 12.29 -9.42 10.13
C ILE A 171 11.99 -10.00 11.51
N GLU A 172 12.51 -9.36 12.57
CA GLU A 172 12.30 -9.81 13.94
C GLU A 172 11.45 -8.81 14.72
N PRO A 173 10.56 -9.30 15.61
CA PRO A 173 9.78 -8.44 16.49
C PRO A 173 10.67 -7.44 17.26
N GLY A 174 10.16 -6.22 17.46
CA GLY A 174 10.91 -5.15 18.12
C GLY A 174 11.98 -4.51 17.25
N CYS A 175 11.97 -4.75 15.94
CA CYS A 175 12.93 -4.20 14.97
C CYS A 175 14.39 -4.58 15.25
N ARG A 176 14.65 -5.72 15.89
CA ARG A 176 16.02 -6.18 16.18
C ARG A 176 16.79 -6.54 14.91
N THR A 177 16.08 -7.00 13.90
CA THR A 177 16.63 -7.26 12.57
C THR A 177 15.73 -6.63 11.53
N ILE A 178 16.33 -5.79 10.70
CA ILE A 178 15.69 -5.13 9.56
C ILE A 178 16.42 -5.55 8.29
N ARG A 179 15.67 -6.02 7.30
CA ARG A 179 16.16 -6.20 5.95
C ARG A 179 15.99 -4.89 5.19
N VAL A 180 16.99 -4.53 4.40
CA VAL A 180 16.91 -3.41 3.47
C VAL A 180 17.11 -3.92 2.05
N ARG A 181 16.03 -3.85 1.25
CA ARG A 181 15.99 -4.27 -0.16
C ARG A 181 15.18 -3.25 -0.96
N PRO A 182 15.84 -2.20 -1.48
CA PRO A 182 15.16 -1.14 -2.21
C PRO A 182 14.71 -1.57 -3.61
N HIS A 183 13.58 -1.02 -4.04
CA HIS A 183 13.06 -1.14 -5.40
C HIS A 183 12.73 0.25 -5.92
N LEU A 184 13.70 0.92 -6.56
CA LEU A 184 13.56 2.30 -7.03
C LEU A 184 12.70 2.43 -8.28
N ALA A 185 12.49 1.33 -9.02
CA ALA A 185 11.77 1.36 -10.30
C ALA A 185 12.32 2.47 -11.22
N ASP A 186 11.53 3.46 -11.63
CA ASP A 186 11.98 4.59 -12.45
C ASP A 186 12.58 5.77 -11.64
N LEU A 187 12.62 5.66 -10.31
CA LEU A 187 13.23 6.69 -9.47
C LEU A 187 14.76 6.61 -9.56
N ASP A 188 15.41 7.77 -9.62
CA ASP A 188 16.88 7.85 -9.59
C ASP A 188 17.44 7.69 -8.19
N TRP A 189 16.70 8.15 -7.19
CA TRP A 189 17.09 8.06 -5.78
C TRP A 189 15.89 8.01 -4.85
N ALA A 190 16.12 7.56 -3.63
CA ALA A 190 15.17 7.66 -2.53
C ALA A 190 15.90 7.78 -1.20
N GLN A 191 15.33 8.56 -0.28
CA GLN A 191 15.81 8.63 1.10
C GLN A 191 14.66 8.70 2.08
N GLY A 192 14.90 8.20 3.28
CA GLY A 192 13.89 8.25 4.33
C GLY A 192 14.38 7.76 5.67
N THR A 193 13.50 7.90 6.66
CA THR A 193 13.72 7.44 8.03
C THR A 193 12.62 6.48 8.45
N PHE A 194 12.97 5.48 9.24
CA PHE A 194 12.05 4.52 9.82
C PHE A 194 12.23 4.46 11.34
N PRO A 195 11.18 4.76 12.13
CA PRO A 195 11.28 4.73 13.58
C PRO A 195 11.29 3.30 14.11
N THR A 196 12.18 3.04 15.06
CA THR A 196 12.24 1.77 15.80
C THR A 196 12.26 2.05 17.29
N PRO A 197 11.99 1.04 18.15
CA PRO A 197 12.18 1.17 19.60
C PRO A 197 13.61 1.52 20.02
N HIS A 198 14.59 1.34 19.12
CA HIS A 198 16.01 1.56 19.36
C HIS A 198 16.50 2.93 18.84
N GLY A 199 15.64 3.67 18.14
CA GLY A 199 15.97 4.91 17.44
C GLY A 199 15.64 4.87 15.95
N LEU A 200 16.07 5.88 15.19
CA LEU A 200 15.77 6.02 13.77
C LEU A 200 16.74 5.21 12.90
N VAL A 201 16.22 4.40 12.01
CA VAL A 201 16.96 3.86 10.87
C VAL A 201 16.84 4.88 9.73
N ARG A 202 17.95 5.30 9.15
CA ARG A 202 18.00 6.22 8.01
C ARG A 202 18.57 5.47 6.82
N VAL A 203 17.93 5.63 5.67
CA VAL A 203 18.40 5.04 4.42
C VAL A 203 18.48 6.10 3.33
N TRP A 204 19.45 5.95 2.48
CA TRP A 204 19.60 6.71 1.24
C TRP A 204 20.04 5.74 0.14
N HIS A 205 19.36 5.82 -1.00
CA HIS A 205 19.58 4.98 -2.15
C HIS A 205 19.78 5.85 -3.39
N GLN A 206 20.76 5.50 -4.23
CA GLN A 206 21.03 6.14 -5.51
C GLN A 206 21.19 5.07 -6.58
N LYS A 207 20.48 5.24 -7.69
CA LYS A 207 20.66 4.40 -8.87
C LYS A 207 21.83 4.94 -9.70
N GLY A 208 22.78 4.08 -10.02
CA GLY A 208 23.89 4.38 -10.91
C GLY A 208 23.46 4.30 -12.38
N PRO A 209 24.32 4.77 -13.32
CA PRO A 209 24.06 4.67 -14.74
C PRO A 209 23.93 3.24 -15.26
N ASP A 210 24.51 2.28 -14.56
CA ASP A 210 24.43 0.83 -14.82
C ASP A 210 23.18 0.16 -14.24
N GLY A 211 22.30 0.95 -13.60
CA GLY A 211 21.09 0.47 -12.91
C GLY A 211 21.35 -0.13 -11.52
N GLN A 212 22.60 -0.22 -11.07
CA GLN A 212 22.92 -0.68 -9.71
C GLN A 212 22.48 0.34 -8.67
N ILE A 213 22.00 -0.14 -7.51
CA ILE A 213 21.57 0.73 -6.42
C ILE A 213 22.65 0.76 -5.34
N ALA A 214 23.29 1.91 -5.18
CA ALA A 214 24.16 2.21 -4.04
C ALA A 214 23.28 2.61 -2.85
N SER A 215 23.58 2.05 -1.67
CA SER A 215 22.79 2.30 -0.46
C SER A 215 23.65 2.70 0.72
N MET A 216 23.31 3.80 1.37
CA MET A 216 23.84 4.23 2.65
C MET A 216 22.78 3.99 3.73
N ILE A 217 23.15 3.31 4.81
CA ILE A 217 22.21 2.93 5.87
C ILE A 217 22.87 3.29 7.20
N ASP A 218 22.19 4.14 7.97
CA ASP A 218 22.51 4.48 9.35
C ASP A 218 21.47 3.85 10.26
N ALA A 219 21.91 2.99 11.18
CA ALA A 219 21.02 2.28 12.09
C ALA A 219 21.54 2.41 13.54
N PRO A 220 20.64 2.56 14.52
CA PRO A 220 21.02 2.64 15.92
C PRO A 220 21.57 1.32 16.46
N ALA A 221 22.33 1.40 17.53
CA ALA A 221 22.78 0.23 18.27
C ALA A 221 21.56 -0.64 18.68
N GLY A 222 21.66 -1.96 18.49
CA GLY A 222 20.56 -2.88 18.75
C GLY A 222 19.68 -3.22 17.54
N VAL A 223 19.90 -2.58 16.38
CA VAL A 223 19.28 -2.93 15.10
C VAL A 223 20.32 -3.57 14.17
N ARG A 224 20.13 -4.82 13.82
CA ARG A 224 20.94 -5.52 12.83
C ARG A 224 20.36 -5.31 11.45
N ILE A 225 21.17 -4.82 10.51
CA ILE A 225 20.78 -4.65 9.12
C ILE A 225 21.23 -5.85 8.29
N VAL A 226 20.29 -6.39 7.50
CA VAL A 226 20.54 -7.40 6.46
C VAL A 226 20.27 -6.73 5.10
N ARG A 227 21.23 -6.79 4.20
CA ARG A 227 21.12 -6.26 2.81
C ARG A 227 20.86 -7.41 1.84
N GLU A 228 19.98 -7.19 0.88
CA GLU A 228 19.71 -8.11 -0.24
C GLU A 228 19.68 -7.35 -1.56
#